data_e0334bd580a55064dff807386a3c8b7b
#
_entry.id   e0334bd580a55064dff807386a3c8b7b
#
_cell.length_a   1.000
_cell.length_b   1.000
_cell.length_c   1.000
_cell.angle_alpha   90.00
_cell.angle_beta   90.00
_cell.angle_gamma   90.00
#
_symmetry.space_group_name_H-M   'P 1'
#
loop_
_entity.id
_entity.type
_entity.pdbx_description
1 polymer ?
#
loop_
_entity_poly.entity_id
_entity_poly.type
_entity_poly.pdbx_seq_one_letter_code
_entity_poly.pdbx_strand_id
1 'polypeptide(L)'
;NPGLVPADRRLEELRLAAALRRGFRHAQILMAHSLAEYDLSALSYHLLLEVGAAGREGVVQGDLADLLQCPEARVSTLVRDMSSRGLVVAARWAPDRRVVHIRATTRGIRLTHEALHRQREALTSLSDYAGLPSVTSLLQAALRLYLGVDVSLDGVVARVVASSAGAEQR
;
A
#
# COMPACT_ATOMS: atom_id res chain seq x y z
N ASN A 1 -7.80 -36.42 19.13
CA ASN A 1 -6.63 -35.56 19.23
C ASN A 1 -6.20 -35.17 17.83
N PRO A 2 -6.28 -33.90 17.44
CA PRO A 2 -5.65 -33.44 16.20
C PRO A 2 -4.15 -33.63 16.37
N GLY A 3 -3.54 -34.46 15.51
CA GLY A 3 -2.20 -35.01 15.64
C GLY A 3 -1.17 -33.92 15.94
N LEU A 4 -0.39 -34.15 16.98
CA LEU A 4 0.76 -33.33 17.34
C LEU A 4 1.69 -33.24 16.13
N VAL A 5 1.82 -32.04 15.56
CA VAL A 5 2.79 -31.75 14.50
C VAL A 5 4.17 -32.14 15.03
N PRO A 6 4.98 -32.92 14.30
CA PRO A 6 6.34 -33.30 14.72
C PRO A 6 7.17 -32.10 15.16
N ALA A 7 8.04 -32.27 16.16
CA ALA A 7 8.83 -31.17 16.73
C ALA A 7 9.67 -30.43 15.69
N ASP A 8 10.25 -31.18 14.75
CA ASP A 8 11.04 -30.61 13.64
C ASP A 8 10.21 -29.71 12.74
N ARG A 9 8.97 -30.12 12.41
CA ARG A 9 8.07 -29.32 11.59
C ARG A 9 7.65 -28.03 12.28
N ARG A 10 7.43 -28.07 13.59
CA ARG A 10 7.14 -26.87 14.39
C ARG A 10 8.32 -25.90 14.40
N LEU A 11 9.53 -26.41 14.47
CA LEU A 11 10.74 -25.59 14.43
C LEU A 11 10.95 -24.94 13.05
N GLU A 12 10.68 -25.67 11.98
CA GLU A 12 10.73 -25.15 10.61
C GLU A 12 9.70 -24.03 10.39
N GLU A 13 8.47 -24.21 10.86
CA GLU A 13 7.43 -23.19 10.81
C GLU A 13 7.84 -21.91 11.55
N LEU A 14 8.44 -22.03 12.73
CA LEU A 14 8.95 -20.89 13.49
C LEU A 14 10.11 -20.19 12.78
N ARG A 15 11.03 -20.95 12.17
CA ARG A 15 12.14 -20.39 11.40
C ARG A 15 11.62 -19.62 10.19
N LEU A 16 10.65 -20.17 9.46
CA LEU A 16 10.02 -19.52 8.33
C LEU A 16 9.29 -18.25 8.76
N ALA A 17 8.49 -18.31 9.82
CA ALA A 17 7.79 -17.14 10.34
C ALA A 17 8.76 -16.03 10.77
N ALA A 18 9.87 -16.39 11.41
CA ALA A 18 10.90 -15.43 11.79
C ALA A 18 11.59 -14.79 10.57
N ALA A 19 11.87 -15.58 9.53
CA ALA A 19 12.47 -15.08 8.29
C ALA A 19 11.51 -14.11 7.57
N LEU A 20 10.24 -14.48 7.43
CA LEU A 20 9.22 -13.62 6.84
C LEU A 20 9.06 -12.30 7.60
N ARG A 21 9.02 -12.36 8.93
CA ARG A 21 8.93 -11.16 9.78
C ARG A 21 10.12 -10.23 9.58
N ARG A 22 11.33 -10.77 9.49
CA ARG A 22 12.53 -9.98 9.20
C ARG A 22 12.45 -9.35 7.79
N GLY A 23 12.01 -10.11 6.78
CA GLY A 23 11.82 -9.62 5.43
C GLY A 23 10.83 -8.46 5.34
N PHE A 24 9.64 -8.60 5.96
CA PHE A 24 8.65 -7.53 6.02
C PHE A 24 9.18 -6.27 6.73
N ARG A 25 9.88 -6.46 7.86
CA ARG A 25 10.47 -5.32 8.58
C ARG A 25 11.50 -4.59 7.72
N HIS A 26 12.33 -5.34 7.01
CA HIS A 26 13.34 -4.75 6.11
C HIS A 26 12.68 -4.01 4.95
N ALA A 27 11.65 -4.59 4.33
CA ALA A 27 10.86 -3.93 3.29
C ALA A 27 10.28 -2.59 3.79
N GLN A 28 9.70 -2.56 4.98
CA GLN A 28 9.16 -1.33 5.57
C GLN A 28 10.23 -0.25 5.74
N ILE A 29 11.44 -0.62 6.17
CA ILE A 29 12.57 0.32 6.32
C ILE A 29 12.99 0.87 4.95
N LEU A 30 13.16 0.01 3.96
CA LEU A 30 13.53 0.42 2.60
C LEU A 30 12.48 1.35 1.99
N MET A 31 11.20 1.02 2.14
CA MET A 31 10.10 1.85 1.66
C MET A 31 10.06 3.21 2.35
N ALA A 32 10.28 3.26 3.67
CA ALA A 32 10.33 4.52 4.41
C ALA A 32 11.49 5.40 3.94
N HIS A 33 12.68 4.82 3.72
CA HIS A 33 13.84 5.56 3.20
C HIS A 33 13.58 6.10 1.79
N SER A 34 13.02 5.28 0.89
CA SER A 34 12.73 5.72 -0.47
C SER A 34 11.70 6.85 -0.54
N LEU A 35 10.76 6.91 0.40
CA LEU A 35 9.78 7.99 0.49
C LEU A 35 10.37 9.28 1.09
N ALA A 36 11.35 9.16 1.98
CA ALA A 36 12.02 10.31 2.59
C ALA A 36 12.74 11.18 1.55
N GLU A 37 13.23 10.60 0.45
CA GLU A 37 13.84 11.32 -0.67
C GLU A 37 12.85 12.32 -1.32
N TYR A 38 11.55 12.08 -1.19
CA TYR A 38 10.46 12.90 -1.73
C TYR A 38 9.75 13.74 -0.65
N ASP A 39 10.29 13.74 0.57
CA ASP A 39 9.63 14.35 1.73
C ASP A 39 8.20 13.82 1.93
N LEU A 40 8.03 12.52 1.77
CA LEU A 40 6.77 11.81 1.97
C LEU A 40 6.86 10.86 3.16
N SER A 41 5.85 10.92 4.02
CA SER A 41 5.57 9.82 4.95
C SER A 41 4.83 8.68 4.22
N ALA A 42 4.82 7.49 4.79
CA ALA A 42 4.03 6.38 4.25
C ALA A 42 2.55 6.76 4.09
N LEU A 43 1.98 7.45 5.06
CA LEU A 43 0.57 7.88 5.02
C LEU A 43 0.32 8.93 3.94
N SER A 44 1.24 9.89 3.74
CA SER A 44 1.18 10.88 2.66
C SER A 44 1.21 10.21 1.29
N TYR A 45 2.07 9.21 1.15
CA TYR A 45 2.18 8.44 -0.08
C TYR A 45 0.92 7.62 -0.35
N HIS A 46 0.36 6.95 0.66
CA HIS A 46 -0.90 6.21 0.51
C HIS A 46 -2.05 7.14 0.08
N LEU A 47 -2.16 8.33 0.69
CA LEU A 47 -3.14 9.32 0.25
C LEU A 47 -2.96 9.68 -1.23
N LEU A 48 -1.74 9.94 -1.67
CA LEU A 48 -1.46 10.29 -3.06
C LEU A 48 -1.77 9.14 -4.03
N LEU A 49 -1.58 7.88 -3.61
CA LEU A 49 -1.97 6.70 -4.40
C LEU A 49 -3.48 6.62 -4.56
N GLU A 50 -4.25 6.72 -3.48
CA GLU A 50 -5.72 6.63 -3.51
C GLU A 50 -6.32 7.75 -4.37
N VAL A 51 -5.88 8.98 -4.14
CA VAL A 51 -6.38 10.14 -4.88
C VAL A 51 -5.92 10.13 -6.35
N GLY A 52 -4.72 9.63 -6.61
CA GLY A 52 -4.18 9.46 -7.97
C GLY A 52 -4.94 8.39 -8.75
N ALA A 53 -5.26 7.26 -8.11
CA ALA A 53 -6.03 6.17 -8.70
C ALA A 53 -7.47 6.58 -9.03
N ALA A 54 -8.09 7.44 -8.23
CA ALA A 54 -9.44 7.97 -8.49
C ALA A 54 -9.51 8.99 -9.65
N GLY A 55 -8.37 9.38 -10.21
CA GLY A 55 -8.32 10.20 -11.41
C GLY A 55 -9.01 11.56 -11.26
N ARG A 56 -9.86 11.90 -12.26
CA ARG A 56 -10.52 13.22 -12.30
C ARG A 56 -11.65 13.39 -11.28
N GLU A 57 -12.26 12.32 -10.84
CA GLU A 57 -13.36 12.37 -9.86
C GLU A 57 -12.83 12.69 -8.48
N GLY A 58 -11.63 12.19 -8.17
CA GLY A 58 -11.02 12.30 -6.85
C GLY A 58 -11.72 11.41 -5.82
N VAL A 59 -11.37 11.59 -4.57
CA VAL A 59 -11.92 10.83 -3.44
C VAL A 59 -12.63 11.78 -2.49
N VAL A 60 -13.80 11.40 -1.99
CA VAL A 60 -14.48 12.13 -0.92
C VAL A 60 -13.61 12.11 0.33
N GLN A 61 -13.41 13.26 0.97
CA GLN A 61 -12.50 13.38 2.11
C GLN A 61 -12.89 12.45 3.28
N GLY A 62 -14.18 12.20 3.48
CA GLY A 62 -14.68 11.26 4.49
C GLY A 62 -14.22 9.83 4.21
N ASP A 63 -14.30 9.40 2.95
CA ASP A 63 -13.93 8.04 2.53
C ASP A 63 -12.43 7.78 2.68
N LEU A 64 -11.60 8.84 2.60
CA LEU A 64 -10.15 8.72 2.82
C LEU A 64 -9.80 8.23 4.24
N ALA A 65 -10.62 8.50 5.23
CA ALA A 65 -10.39 8.01 6.60
C ALA A 65 -10.45 6.48 6.65
N ASP A 66 -11.43 5.90 5.98
CA ASP A 66 -11.61 4.46 5.88
C ASP A 66 -10.53 3.82 4.99
N LEU A 67 -10.26 4.38 3.82
CA LEU A 67 -9.21 3.90 2.91
C LEU A 67 -7.82 3.91 3.55
N LEU A 68 -7.51 4.95 4.31
CA LEU A 68 -6.22 5.10 4.99
C LEU A 68 -6.20 4.47 6.40
N GLN A 69 -7.33 3.95 6.86
CA GLN A 69 -7.50 3.38 8.20
C GLN A 69 -6.96 4.30 9.31
N CYS A 70 -7.30 5.58 9.23
CA CYS A 70 -6.85 6.56 10.21
C CYS A 70 -7.96 7.57 10.54
N PRO A 71 -7.91 8.24 11.71
CA PRO A 71 -8.94 9.19 12.12
C PRO A 71 -9.10 10.35 11.13
N GLU A 72 -10.34 10.82 10.91
CA GLU A 72 -10.67 11.94 10.01
C GLU A 72 -9.87 13.22 10.32
N ALA A 73 -9.62 13.52 11.59
CA ALA A 73 -8.81 14.66 11.99
C ALA A 73 -7.38 14.57 11.43
N ARG A 74 -6.83 13.35 11.36
CA ARG A 74 -5.51 13.10 10.76
C ARG A 74 -5.55 13.25 9.24
N VAL A 75 -6.60 12.76 8.59
CA VAL A 75 -6.82 12.98 7.14
C VAL A 75 -6.90 14.46 6.82
N SER A 76 -7.70 15.22 7.59
CA SER A 76 -7.84 16.67 7.39
C SER A 76 -6.51 17.42 7.50
N THR A 77 -5.67 17.04 8.45
CA THR A 77 -4.33 17.61 8.61
C THR A 77 -3.42 17.24 7.44
N LEU A 78 -3.47 15.97 7.01
CA LEU A 78 -2.68 15.45 5.90
C LEU A 78 -3.08 16.12 4.58
N VAL A 79 -4.38 16.24 4.30
CA VAL A 79 -4.89 16.93 3.11
C VAL A 79 -4.44 18.40 3.08
N ARG A 80 -4.47 19.08 4.23
CA ARG A 80 -4.01 20.48 4.34
C ARG A 80 -2.51 20.57 4.01
N ASP A 81 -1.69 19.70 4.56
CA ASP A 81 -0.26 19.64 4.28
C ASP A 81 -0.01 19.36 2.79
N MET A 82 -0.63 18.33 2.23
CA MET A 82 -0.47 17.99 0.80
C MET A 82 -0.97 19.11 -0.12
N SER A 83 -2.03 19.83 0.29
CA SER A 83 -2.55 20.98 -0.46
C SER A 83 -1.57 22.17 -0.42
N SER A 84 -0.97 22.45 0.74
CA SER A 84 0.03 23.52 0.87
C SER A 84 1.27 23.28 0.02
N ARG A 85 1.61 22.02 -0.20
CA ARG A 85 2.70 21.56 -1.09
C ARG A 85 2.30 21.50 -2.57
N GLY A 86 1.04 21.79 -2.89
CA GLY A 86 0.51 21.75 -4.25
C GLY A 86 0.43 20.36 -4.86
N LEU A 87 0.30 19.32 -4.03
CA LEU A 87 0.22 17.91 -4.45
C LEU A 87 -1.23 17.45 -4.64
N VAL A 88 -2.16 17.99 -3.87
CA VAL A 88 -3.59 17.76 -4.01
C VAL A 88 -4.35 19.07 -4.00
N VAL A 89 -5.59 19.04 -4.48
CA VAL A 89 -6.55 20.12 -4.35
C VAL A 89 -7.82 19.60 -3.71
N ALA A 90 -8.36 20.36 -2.78
CA ALA A 90 -9.65 20.11 -2.17
C ALA A 90 -10.70 20.98 -2.87
N ALA A 91 -11.72 20.37 -3.46
CA ALA A 91 -12.82 21.06 -4.12
C ALA A 91 -14.15 20.64 -3.48
N ARG A 92 -15.01 21.60 -3.21
CA ARG A 92 -16.38 21.32 -2.77
C ARG A 92 -17.21 20.86 -3.96
N TRP A 93 -17.96 19.80 -3.77
CA TRP A 93 -18.85 19.30 -4.81
C TRP A 93 -19.99 20.30 -5.07
N ALA A 94 -20.21 20.62 -6.35
CA ALA A 94 -21.19 21.68 -6.72
C ALA A 94 -22.65 21.39 -6.28
N PRO A 95 -23.16 20.15 -6.35
CA PRO A 95 -24.52 19.82 -5.89
C PRO A 95 -24.65 19.82 -4.36
N ASP A 96 -23.61 19.42 -3.62
CA ASP A 96 -23.60 19.45 -2.15
C ASP A 96 -22.26 20.00 -1.65
N ARG A 97 -22.29 21.25 -1.16
CA ARG A 97 -21.11 21.95 -0.65
C ARG A 97 -20.55 21.34 0.65
N ARG A 98 -21.25 20.38 1.26
CA ARG A 98 -20.77 19.65 2.44
C ARG A 98 -19.77 18.56 2.05
N VAL A 99 -19.86 18.08 0.81
CA VAL A 99 -18.96 17.05 0.28
C VAL A 99 -17.71 17.71 -0.29
N VAL A 100 -16.56 17.32 0.23
CA VAL A 100 -15.24 17.77 -0.22
C VAL A 100 -14.57 16.62 -0.96
N HIS A 101 -14.25 16.83 -2.24
CA HIS A 101 -13.47 15.91 -3.06
C HIS A 101 -12.00 16.33 -3.06
N ILE A 102 -11.13 15.37 -2.84
CA ILE A 102 -9.69 15.54 -2.92
C ILE A 102 -9.21 14.96 -4.24
N ARG A 103 -8.46 15.75 -5.01
CA ARG A 103 -7.91 15.35 -6.31
C ARG A 103 -6.41 15.56 -6.33
N ALA A 104 -5.69 14.67 -7.00
CA ALA A 104 -4.27 14.87 -7.23
C ALA A 104 -4.06 15.97 -8.30
N THR A 105 -3.08 16.82 -8.08
CA THR A 105 -2.58 17.74 -9.12
C THR A 105 -1.66 17.00 -10.08
N THR A 106 -1.34 17.60 -11.22
CA THR A 106 -0.33 17.06 -12.15
C THR A 106 1.01 16.85 -11.44
N ARG A 107 1.38 17.76 -10.52
CA ARG A 107 2.58 17.63 -9.70
C ARG A 107 2.47 16.45 -8.74
N GLY A 108 1.30 16.28 -8.10
CA GLY A 108 1.04 15.16 -7.20
C GLY A 108 1.13 13.83 -7.92
N ILE A 109 0.48 13.70 -9.08
CA ILE A 109 0.53 12.48 -9.91
C ILE A 109 1.98 12.14 -10.29
N ARG A 110 2.74 13.13 -10.78
CA ARG A 110 4.14 12.91 -11.13
C ARG A 110 4.97 12.43 -9.95
N LEU A 111 4.87 13.11 -8.80
CA LEU A 111 5.58 12.74 -7.58
C LEU A 111 5.22 11.32 -7.12
N THR A 112 3.93 10.96 -7.21
CA THR A 112 3.46 9.61 -6.86
C THR A 112 4.10 8.55 -7.75
N HIS A 113 4.20 8.80 -9.07
CA HIS A 113 4.85 7.88 -9.99
C HIS A 113 6.35 7.75 -9.74
N GLU A 114 7.04 8.85 -9.47
CA GLU A 114 8.46 8.85 -9.13
C GLU A 114 8.72 8.05 -7.84
N ALA A 115 7.93 8.28 -6.80
CA ALA A 115 8.01 7.55 -5.55
C ALA A 115 7.68 6.05 -5.73
N LEU A 116 6.67 5.71 -6.54
CA LEU A 116 6.33 4.33 -6.85
C LEU A 116 7.48 3.60 -7.58
N HIS A 117 8.10 4.28 -8.54
CA HIS A 117 9.26 3.73 -9.25
C HIS A 117 10.42 3.47 -8.28
N ARG A 118 10.73 4.44 -7.45
CA ARG A 118 11.79 4.32 -6.44
C ARG A 118 11.53 3.21 -5.43
N GLN A 119 10.29 3.01 -5.02
CA GLN A 119 9.92 1.89 -4.16
C GLN A 119 10.09 0.53 -4.84
N ARG A 120 9.78 0.42 -6.13
CA ARG A 120 10.03 -0.82 -6.90
C ARG A 120 11.51 -1.17 -6.91
N GLU A 121 12.38 -0.19 -7.15
CA GLU A 121 13.84 -0.38 -7.11
C GLU A 121 14.30 -0.85 -5.72
N ALA A 122 13.84 -0.18 -4.67
CA ALA A 122 14.17 -0.54 -3.29
C ALA A 122 13.72 -1.96 -2.93
N LEU A 123 12.53 -2.37 -3.38
CA LEU A 123 12.00 -3.72 -3.13
C LEU A 123 12.73 -4.80 -3.94
N THR A 124 13.32 -4.46 -5.10
CA THR A 124 14.13 -5.42 -5.87
C THR A 124 15.34 -5.89 -5.06
N SER A 125 15.95 -5.01 -4.27
CA SER A 125 17.08 -5.37 -3.40
C SER A 125 16.69 -6.25 -2.21
N LEU A 126 15.40 -6.37 -1.89
CA LEU A 126 14.91 -7.18 -0.78
C LEU A 126 15.15 -8.69 -1.00
N SER A 127 15.07 -9.14 -2.25
CA SER A 127 15.29 -10.55 -2.62
C SER A 127 16.68 -11.01 -2.20
N ASP A 128 17.69 -10.16 -2.41
CA ASP A 128 19.08 -10.46 -2.06
C ASP A 128 19.28 -10.56 -0.55
N TYR A 129 18.64 -9.65 0.20
CA TYR A 129 18.72 -9.65 1.67
C TYR A 129 18.03 -10.85 2.30
N ALA A 130 16.86 -11.25 1.79
CA ALA A 130 16.08 -12.36 2.35
C ALA A 130 16.59 -13.74 1.90
N GLY A 131 17.55 -13.81 0.98
CA GLY A 131 17.99 -15.05 0.35
C GLY A 131 16.86 -15.75 -0.43
N LEU A 132 15.88 -14.96 -0.87
CA LEU A 132 14.73 -15.43 -1.62
C LEU A 132 14.87 -15.03 -3.09
N PRO A 133 14.45 -15.88 -4.04
CA PRO A 133 14.64 -15.60 -5.46
C PRO A 133 13.85 -14.39 -5.96
N SER A 134 12.84 -13.93 -5.21
CA SER A 134 12.08 -12.72 -5.54
C SER A 134 11.18 -12.27 -4.39
N VAL A 135 10.73 -11.00 -4.43
CA VAL A 135 9.65 -10.48 -3.55
C VAL A 135 8.37 -11.28 -3.70
N THR A 136 8.11 -11.77 -4.90
CA THR A 136 7.01 -12.70 -5.22
C THR A 136 7.07 -13.95 -4.35
N SER A 137 8.24 -14.58 -4.24
CA SER A 137 8.44 -15.78 -3.41
C SER A 137 8.23 -15.50 -1.92
N LEU A 138 8.61 -14.30 -1.44
CA LEU A 138 8.34 -13.87 -0.07
C LEU A 138 6.84 -13.76 0.20
N LEU A 139 6.10 -13.16 -0.73
CA LEU A 139 4.65 -13.00 -0.61
C LEU A 139 3.92 -14.35 -0.69
N GLN A 140 4.32 -15.22 -1.60
CA GLN A 140 3.78 -16.59 -1.70
C GLN A 140 4.04 -17.38 -0.43
N ALA A 141 5.24 -17.31 0.13
CA ALA A 141 5.58 -17.97 1.38
C ALA A 141 4.74 -17.43 2.55
N ALA A 142 4.48 -16.13 2.60
CA ALA A 142 3.63 -15.51 3.61
C ALA A 142 2.17 -15.98 3.48
N LEU A 143 1.61 -15.98 2.26
CA LEU A 143 0.24 -16.45 2.01
C LEU A 143 0.07 -17.92 2.40
N ARG A 144 1.05 -18.76 2.05
CA ARG A 144 1.04 -20.18 2.41
C ARG A 144 1.11 -20.39 3.92
N LEU A 145 2.00 -19.67 4.60
CA LEU A 145 2.20 -19.81 6.05
C LEU A 145 0.99 -19.33 6.86
N TYR A 146 0.46 -18.14 6.53
CA TYR A 146 -0.57 -17.50 7.35
C TYR A 146 -2.00 -17.80 6.93
N LEU A 147 -2.24 -18.11 5.65
CA LEU A 147 -3.57 -18.34 5.12
C LEU A 147 -3.77 -19.80 4.68
N GLY A 148 -2.72 -20.62 4.65
CA GLY A 148 -2.79 -22.00 4.15
C GLY A 148 -3.16 -22.11 2.66
N VAL A 149 -2.97 -21.04 1.89
CA VAL A 149 -3.42 -20.93 0.50
C VAL A 149 -2.22 -20.90 -0.43
N ASP A 150 -2.21 -21.81 -1.39
CA ASP A 150 -1.27 -21.79 -2.52
C ASP A 150 -1.88 -20.92 -3.63
N VAL A 151 -1.53 -19.63 -3.68
CA VAL A 151 -2.09 -18.68 -4.64
C VAL A 151 -1.06 -18.33 -5.70
N SER A 152 -1.46 -18.48 -6.96
CA SER A 152 -0.74 -17.84 -8.07
C SER A 152 -0.90 -16.32 -7.96
N LEU A 153 0.20 -15.59 -7.95
CA LEU A 153 0.19 -14.13 -7.88
C LEU A 153 -0.53 -13.47 -9.06
N ASP A 154 -0.48 -14.07 -10.23
CA ASP A 154 -1.22 -13.62 -11.41
C ASP A 154 -2.72 -13.60 -11.15
N GLY A 155 -3.23 -14.61 -10.46
CA GLY A 155 -4.64 -14.67 -10.06
C GLY A 155 -5.02 -13.62 -8.97
N VAL A 156 -4.09 -13.23 -8.12
CA VAL A 156 -4.33 -12.15 -7.12
C VAL A 156 -4.34 -10.79 -7.80
N VAL A 157 -3.35 -10.51 -8.64
CA VAL A 157 -3.26 -9.25 -9.40
C VAL A 157 -4.50 -9.07 -10.28
N ALA A 158 -4.91 -10.10 -11.02
CA ALA A 158 -6.11 -10.04 -11.85
C ALA A 158 -7.38 -9.73 -11.03
N ARG A 159 -7.52 -10.29 -9.83
CA ARG A 159 -8.65 -10.01 -8.94
C ARG A 159 -8.63 -8.61 -8.35
N VAL A 160 -7.47 -8.12 -7.93
CA VAL A 160 -7.31 -6.76 -7.41
C VAL A 160 -7.65 -5.73 -8.50
N VAL A 161 -7.13 -5.92 -9.70
CA VAL A 161 -7.43 -5.03 -10.84
C VAL A 161 -8.91 -5.08 -11.23
N ALA A 162 -9.52 -6.26 -11.28
CA ALA A 162 -10.94 -6.42 -11.60
C ALA A 162 -11.85 -5.81 -10.50
N SER A 163 -11.46 -5.92 -9.23
CA SER A 163 -12.20 -5.33 -8.10
C SER A 163 -12.16 -3.80 -8.14
N SER A 164 -11.02 -3.21 -8.54
CA SER A 164 -10.87 -1.77 -8.68
C SER A 164 -11.71 -1.23 -9.84
N ALA A 165 -11.77 -1.95 -10.96
CA ALA A 165 -12.59 -1.57 -12.12
C ALA A 165 -14.11 -1.70 -11.88
N GLY A 166 -14.53 -2.61 -10.99
CA GLY A 166 -15.95 -2.81 -10.63
C GLY A 166 -16.49 -1.77 -9.64
N ALA A 167 -15.63 -1.06 -8.93
CA ALA A 167 -16.01 0.02 -8.02
C ALA A 167 -16.38 1.33 -8.78
N GLU A 168 -15.92 1.47 -10.03
CA GLU A 168 -16.21 2.63 -10.89
C GLU A 168 -17.62 2.60 -11.53
N GLN A 169 -18.39 1.51 -11.34
CA GLN A 169 -19.72 1.33 -11.95
C GLN A 169 -20.89 1.38 -10.96
N ARG A 170 -20.68 1.80 -9.74
CA ARG A 170 -21.73 2.01 -8.72
C ARG A 170 -21.67 3.46 -8.23
#